data_4d4f96c7cd88adc258ea514f46c92882
#
_entry.id   4d4f96c7cd88adc258ea514f46c92882
#
_cell.length_a   1.000
_cell.length_b   1.000
_cell.length_c   1.000
_cell.angle_alpha   90.00
_cell.angle_beta   90.00
_cell.angle_gamma   90.00
#
_symmetry.space_group_name_H-M   'P 1'
#
loop_
_entity.id
_entity.type
_entity.pdbx_description
1 polymer ?
#
loop_
_entity_poly.entity_id
_entity_poly.type
_entity_poly.pdbx_seq_one_letter_code
_entity_poly.pdbx_strand_id
1 'polypeptide(L)'
;MRKALQKASELGEHSDIPWLRKLFERVQQMPGASRLFLRIASVSDKEQLDDYFAEIVYALVFAGLGFQVEIEPFGQKGPDLRVSRDGHQTVVEITRFRKIYPGPPEFDISDEDEKSELSDYGDPHRDARKSFEKLLSKFSQVGDKQSIIAIWNDDGDLEEGEVKTAVNALCNDAERGILSLHRRLLLVLYGSPWVRTIDHKQLYCFPLRHPDHPDQITWQREFERFTVREYIQRALTKQTGEG
;
A
#
# COMPACT_ATOMS: atom_id res chain seq x y z
N MET A 1 -11.72 -18.40 -4.85
CA MET A 1 -10.29 -18.64 -5.06
C MET A 1 -9.95 -19.20 -6.45
N ARG A 2 -10.43 -20.40 -6.90
CA ARG A 2 -10.01 -20.97 -8.20
C ARG A 2 -10.15 -20.04 -9.40
N LYS A 3 -11.29 -19.38 -9.57
CA LYS A 3 -11.51 -18.39 -10.65
C LYS A 3 -10.60 -17.17 -10.52
N ALA A 4 -10.35 -16.69 -9.30
CA ALA A 4 -9.45 -15.59 -9.05
C ALA A 4 -7.99 -15.95 -9.40
N LEU A 5 -7.56 -17.16 -9.04
CA LEU A 5 -6.22 -17.66 -9.40
C LEU A 5 -6.06 -17.79 -10.92
N GLN A 6 -7.07 -18.31 -11.60
CA GLN A 6 -7.07 -18.40 -13.06
C GLN A 6 -6.96 -17.01 -13.69
N LYS A 7 -7.76 -16.05 -13.22
CA LYS A 7 -7.75 -14.67 -13.73
C LYS A 7 -6.43 -13.96 -13.48
N ALA A 8 -5.85 -14.13 -12.29
CA ALA A 8 -4.54 -13.61 -11.95
C ALA A 8 -3.42 -14.21 -12.85
N SER A 9 -3.53 -15.49 -13.19
CA SER A 9 -2.61 -16.15 -14.13
C SER A 9 -2.77 -15.66 -15.57
N GLU A 10 -3.98 -15.29 -16.00
CA GLU A 10 -4.25 -14.80 -17.35
C GLU A 10 -3.77 -13.36 -17.58
N LEU A 11 -3.93 -12.50 -16.59
CA LEU A 11 -3.62 -11.06 -16.69
C LEU A 11 -2.25 -10.71 -16.12
N GLY A 12 -1.74 -11.51 -15.18
CA GLY A 12 -0.47 -11.25 -14.51
C GLY A 12 0.71 -11.86 -15.26
N GLU A 13 1.84 -11.18 -15.27
CA GLU A 13 3.13 -11.71 -15.73
C GLU A 13 3.78 -12.67 -14.72
N HIS A 14 2.97 -13.24 -13.82
CA HIS A 14 3.47 -14.06 -12.73
C HIS A 14 3.82 -15.46 -13.24
N SER A 15 5.10 -15.69 -13.49
CA SER A 15 5.64 -16.99 -13.90
C SER A 15 5.57 -18.07 -12.81
N ASP A 16 5.42 -17.69 -11.53
CA ASP A 16 5.39 -18.62 -10.39
C ASP A 16 3.95 -18.85 -9.88
N ILE A 17 3.17 -19.62 -10.64
CA ILE A 17 1.82 -20.05 -10.25
C ILE A 17 1.80 -20.80 -8.89
N PRO A 18 2.76 -21.68 -8.57
CA PRO A 18 2.81 -22.34 -7.26
C PRO A 18 2.92 -21.36 -6.09
N TRP A 19 3.73 -20.33 -6.23
CA TRP A 19 3.89 -19.29 -5.19
C TRP A 19 2.61 -18.46 -5.04
N LEU A 20 2.03 -18.01 -6.14
CA LEU A 20 0.76 -17.29 -6.17
C LEU A 20 -0.37 -18.08 -5.48
N ARG A 21 -0.42 -19.39 -5.74
CA ARG A 21 -1.37 -20.29 -5.07
C ARG A 21 -1.20 -20.30 -3.57
N LYS A 22 0.03 -20.38 -3.06
CA LYS A 22 0.31 -20.33 -1.61
C LYS A 22 -0.16 -19.03 -0.98
N LEU A 23 0.04 -17.89 -1.65
CA LEU A 23 -0.47 -16.60 -1.18
C LEU A 23 -2.00 -16.62 -1.06
N PHE A 24 -2.68 -17.08 -2.11
CA PHE A 24 -4.14 -17.16 -2.14
C PHE A 24 -4.69 -18.13 -1.09
N GLU A 25 -4.09 -19.29 -0.91
CA GLU A 25 -4.45 -20.26 0.13
C GLU A 25 -4.33 -19.65 1.53
N ARG A 26 -3.27 -18.89 1.78
CA ARG A 26 -3.09 -18.21 3.07
C ARG A 26 -4.12 -17.09 3.29
N VAL A 27 -4.33 -16.26 2.29
CA VAL A 27 -5.32 -15.17 2.35
C VAL A 27 -6.75 -15.71 2.46
N GLN A 28 -7.06 -16.84 1.85
CA GLN A 28 -8.39 -17.49 1.94
C GLN A 28 -8.83 -17.78 3.37
N GLN A 29 -7.89 -17.92 4.29
CA GLN A 29 -8.18 -18.19 5.71
C GLN A 29 -8.51 -16.91 6.49
N MET A 30 -8.30 -15.73 5.89
CA MET A 30 -8.60 -14.46 6.53
C MET A 30 -10.10 -14.13 6.37
N PRO A 31 -10.76 -13.60 7.42
CA PRO A 31 -12.11 -13.08 7.29
C PRO A 31 -12.22 -12.07 6.15
N GLY A 32 -13.28 -12.13 5.36
CA GLY A 32 -13.52 -11.21 4.24
C GLY A 32 -12.86 -11.59 2.91
N ALA A 33 -11.90 -12.50 2.87
CA ALA A 33 -11.15 -12.89 1.67
C ALA A 33 -12.02 -13.33 0.48
N SER A 34 -13.21 -13.88 0.73
CA SER A 34 -14.13 -14.30 -0.34
C SER A 34 -14.56 -13.11 -1.22
N ARG A 35 -14.75 -11.93 -0.65
CA ARG A 35 -15.11 -10.70 -1.38
C ARG A 35 -13.97 -10.25 -2.28
N LEU A 36 -12.75 -10.21 -1.76
CA LEU A 36 -11.57 -9.90 -2.54
C LEU A 36 -11.38 -10.87 -3.72
N PHE A 37 -11.55 -12.18 -3.49
CA PHE A 37 -11.45 -13.16 -4.57
C PHE A 37 -12.56 -13.05 -5.62
N LEU A 38 -13.76 -12.59 -5.25
CA LEU A 38 -14.81 -12.29 -6.23
C LEU A 38 -14.44 -11.10 -7.10
N ARG A 39 -13.87 -10.05 -6.52
CA ARG A 39 -13.36 -8.89 -7.26
C ARG A 39 -12.25 -9.29 -8.23
N ILE A 40 -11.24 -10.01 -7.76
CA ILE A 40 -10.15 -10.51 -8.63
C ILE A 40 -10.70 -11.38 -9.77
N ALA A 41 -11.71 -12.22 -9.51
CA ALA A 41 -12.29 -13.07 -10.54
C ALA A 41 -13.08 -12.30 -11.61
N SER A 42 -13.51 -11.06 -11.30
CA SER A 42 -14.29 -10.19 -12.19
C SER A 42 -13.47 -9.06 -12.82
N VAL A 43 -12.18 -8.95 -12.49
CA VAL A 43 -11.31 -7.88 -13.00
C VAL A 43 -11.17 -7.95 -14.52
N SER A 44 -11.14 -6.80 -15.17
CA SER A 44 -11.06 -6.70 -16.63
C SER A 44 -9.65 -6.40 -17.14
N ASP A 45 -8.82 -5.75 -16.33
CA ASP A 45 -7.49 -5.28 -16.71
C ASP A 45 -6.43 -5.56 -15.64
N LYS A 46 -5.17 -5.46 -16.07
CA LYS A 46 -4.00 -5.72 -15.23
C LYS A 46 -3.89 -4.72 -14.08
N GLU A 47 -4.22 -3.46 -14.30
CA GLU A 47 -4.05 -2.43 -13.30
C GLU A 47 -4.94 -2.64 -12.08
N GLN A 48 -6.20 -3.01 -12.31
CA GLN A 48 -7.10 -3.39 -11.22
C GLN A 48 -6.61 -4.64 -10.49
N LEU A 49 -6.07 -5.61 -11.25
CA LEU A 49 -5.49 -6.80 -10.65
C LEU A 49 -4.35 -6.45 -9.70
N ASP A 50 -3.46 -5.57 -10.13
CA ASP A 50 -2.31 -5.14 -9.33
C ASP A 50 -2.74 -4.36 -8.07
N ASP A 51 -3.86 -3.61 -8.11
CA ASP A 51 -4.43 -3.00 -6.91
C ASP A 51 -4.83 -4.07 -5.87
N TYR A 52 -5.51 -5.12 -6.31
CA TYR A 52 -5.87 -6.23 -5.42
C TYR A 52 -4.67 -7.04 -4.94
N PHE A 53 -3.60 -7.10 -5.74
CA PHE A 53 -2.35 -7.70 -5.29
C PHE A 53 -1.70 -6.90 -4.17
N ALA A 54 -1.72 -5.58 -4.23
CA ALA A 54 -1.24 -4.75 -3.13
C ALA A 54 -2.02 -5.02 -1.83
N GLU A 55 -3.36 -5.21 -1.91
CA GLU A 55 -4.17 -5.61 -0.75
C GLU A 55 -3.73 -6.98 -0.18
N ILE A 56 -3.51 -7.98 -1.06
CA ILE A 56 -3.01 -9.31 -0.65
C ILE A 56 -1.65 -9.20 0.03
N VAL A 57 -0.73 -8.44 -0.55
CA VAL A 57 0.63 -8.30 -0.02
C VAL A 57 0.61 -7.66 1.36
N TYR A 58 -0.10 -6.55 1.54
CA TYR A 58 -0.18 -5.90 2.85
C TYR A 58 -0.91 -6.77 3.88
N ALA A 59 -1.97 -7.50 3.49
CA ALA A 59 -2.61 -8.46 4.39
C ALA A 59 -1.62 -9.51 4.89
N LEU A 60 -0.75 -10.02 4.02
CA LEU A 60 0.28 -10.99 4.39
C LEU A 60 1.42 -10.36 5.20
N VAL A 61 1.82 -9.14 4.93
CA VAL A 61 2.79 -8.40 5.74
C VAL A 61 2.30 -8.28 7.18
N PHE A 62 1.07 -7.81 7.39
CA PHE A 62 0.51 -7.71 8.74
C PHE A 62 0.37 -9.08 9.42
N ALA A 63 -0.07 -10.09 8.69
CA ALA A 63 -0.13 -11.46 9.23
C ALA A 63 1.27 -11.99 9.61
N GLY A 64 2.29 -11.71 8.81
CA GLY A 64 3.69 -12.06 9.11
C GLY A 64 4.22 -11.38 10.38
N LEU A 65 3.76 -10.17 10.68
CA LEU A 65 4.01 -9.44 11.92
C LEU A 65 3.20 -9.96 13.12
N GLY A 66 2.28 -10.90 12.91
CA GLY A 66 1.47 -11.49 13.98
C GLY A 66 0.15 -10.78 14.23
N PHE A 67 -0.27 -9.89 13.36
CA PHE A 67 -1.61 -9.31 13.43
C PHE A 67 -2.66 -10.31 12.96
N GLN A 68 -3.82 -10.27 13.57
CA GLN A 68 -5.05 -10.80 12.99
C GLN A 68 -5.51 -9.83 11.91
N VAL A 69 -5.84 -10.36 10.73
CA VAL A 69 -6.20 -9.54 9.57
C VAL A 69 -7.59 -9.90 9.10
N GLU A 70 -8.42 -8.89 8.87
CA GLU A 70 -9.72 -9.01 8.21
C GLU A 70 -9.71 -8.13 6.96
N ILE A 71 -10.15 -8.70 5.84
CA ILE A 71 -10.18 -8.03 4.53
C ILE A 71 -11.57 -7.41 4.33
N GLU A 72 -11.62 -6.18 3.85
CA GLU A 72 -12.86 -5.42 3.62
C GLU A 72 -13.85 -5.46 4.80
N PRO A 73 -13.46 -5.07 6.00
CA PRO A 73 -14.28 -5.22 7.20
C PRO A 73 -15.61 -4.45 7.12
N PHE A 74 -15.68 -3.43 6.28
CA PHE A 74 -16.84 -2.55 6.09
C PHE A 74 -17.44 -2.62 4.69
N GLY A 75 -17.02 -3.60 3.87
CA GLY A 75 -17.39 -3.71 2.46
C GLY A 75 -16.61 -2.74 1.55
N GLN A 76 -17.00 -2.64 0.30
CA GLN A 76 -16.24 -1.94 -0.76
C GLN A 76 -16.03 -0.42 -0.56
N LYS A 77 -16.81 0.22 0.31
CA LYS A 77 -16.71 1.67 0.56
C LYS A 77 -15.91 2.01 1.83
N GLY A 78 -15.39 1.01 2.50
CA GLY A 78 -14.60 1.18 3.72
C GLY A 78 -13.12 0.91 3.47
N PRO A 79 -12.29 0.99 4.54
CA PRO A 79 -10.88 0.62 4.49
C PRO A 79 -10.68 -0.81 4.04
N ASP A 80 -9.56 -1.07 3.35
CA ASP A 80 -9.24 -2.35 2.74
C ASP A 80 -9.01 -3.46 3.76
N LEU A 81 -8.33 -3.12 4.88
CA LEU A 81 -8.06 -4.09 5.94
C LEU A 81 -8.46 -3.55 7.32
N ARG A 82 -8.74 -4.49 8.21
CA ARG A 82 -8.70 -4.28 9.66
C ARG A 82 -7.65 -5.21 10.24
N VAL A 83 -6.76 -4.64 11.05
CA VAL A 83 -5.68 -5.38 11.70
C VAL A 83 -5.79 -5.23 13.21
N SER A 84 -5.55 -6.31 13.94
CA SER A 84 -5.59 -6.31 15.41
C SER A 84 -4.49 -7.16 16.00
N ARG A 85 -3.87 -6.66 17.09
CA ARG A 85 -2.84 -7.36 17.86
C ARG A 85 -2.82 -6.79 19.28
N ASP A 86 -2.68 -7.65 20.29
CA ASP A 86 -2.54 -7.27 21.69
C ASP A 86 -3.66 -6.34 22.22
N GLY A 87 -4.90 -6.55 21.74
CA GLY A 87 -6.06 -5.73 22.11
C GLY A 87 -6.20 -4.41 21.34
N HIS A 88 -5.23 -4.03 20.54
CA HIS A 88 -5.30 -2.85 19.67
C HIS A 88 -5.86 -3.21 18.29
N GLN A 89 -6.70 -2.33 17.77
CA GLN A 89 -7.32 -2.50 16.46
C GLN A 89 -7.13 -1.24 15.62
N THR A 90 -6.77 -1.42 14.37
CA THR A 90 -6.50 -0.34 13.42
C THR A 90 -7.03 -0.73 12.04
N VAL A 91 -7.47 0.24 11.26
CA VAL A 91 -7.82 0.02 9.85
C VAL A 91 -6.66 0.43 8.94
N VAL A 92 -6.55 -0.23 7.80
CA VAL A 92 -5.53 0.06 6.81
C VAL A 92 -6.22 0.39 5.49
N GLU A 93 -5.88 1.54 4.95
CA GLU A 93 -6.26 1.95 3.61
C GLU A 93 -5.05 1.80 2.70
N ILE A 94 -5.19 1.05 1.61
CA ILE A 94 -4.11 0.72 0.69
C ILE A 94 -4.25 1.54 -0.58
N THR A 95 -3.16 2.07 -1.07
CA THR A 95 -3.15 2.80 -2.34
C THR A 95 -1.90 2.46 -3.14
N ARG A 96 -2.07 2.27 -4.46
CA ARG A 96 -0.94 2.20 -5.39
C ARG A 96 -0.59 3.58 -5.89
N PHE A 97 0.71 3.85 -5.92
CA PHE A 97 1.24 4.98 -6.65
C PHE A 97 1.66 4.48 -8.04
N ARG A 98 1.09 5.11 -9.07
CA ARG A 98 1.31 4.75 -10.47
C ARG A 98 1.88 5.93 -11.20
N LYS A 99 2.82 5.71 -12.08
CA LYS A 99 3.19 6.70 -13.07
C LYS A 99 2.03 6.81 -14.06
N ILE A 100 1.45 7.98 -14.14
CA ILE A 100 0.61 8.30 -15.27
C ILE A 100 1.61 8.67 -16.37
N TYR A 101 1.97 7.70 -17.23
CA TYR A 101 2.62 8.05 -18.48
C TYR A 101 1.62 8.89 -19.26
N PRO A 102 1.89 10.17 -19.53
CA PRO A 102 1.26 10.78 -20.68
C PRO A 102 1.62 9.84 -21.82
N GLY A 103 0.66 9.45 -22.64
CA GLY A 103 0.90 8.61 -23.81
C GLY A 103 2.16 9.11 -24.56
N PRO A 104 2.79 8.28 -25.41
CA PRO A 104 3.96 8.74 -26.13
C PRO A 104 3.62 10.13 -26.68
N PRO A 105 4.45 11.15 -26.45
CA PRO A 105 4.19 12.45 -27.00
C PRO A 105 3.94 12.22 -28.49
N GLU A 106 2.79 12.64 -29.00
CA GLU A 106 2.64 12.78 -30.43
C GLU A 106 3.75 13.76 -30.81
N PHE A 107 4.82 13.19 -31.36
CA PHE A 107 5.96 13.96 -31.86
C PHE A 107 5.47 14.78 -33.05
N ASP A 108 4.83 15.89 -32.77
CA ASP A 108 4.77 16.98 -33.71
C ASP A 108 6.13 17.70 -33.58
N ILE A 109 7.04 17.33 -34.50
CA ILE A 109 8.41 17.84 -34.52
C ILE A 109 8.33 19.29 -34.99
N SER A 110 8.02 20.22 -34.11
CA SER A 110 8.35 21.61 -34.26
C SER A 110 9.47 21.95 -33.28
N ASP A 111 10.63 22.24 -33.81
CA ASP A 111 11.93 22.37 -33.13
C ASP A 111 12.05 23.47 -32.07
N GLU A 112 10.96 24.08 -31.63
CA GLU A 112 11.01 25.22 -30.68
C GLU A 112 10.54 24.88 -29.25
N ASP A 113 9.92 23.73 -29.01
CA ASP A 113 9.36 23.37 -27.70
C ASP A 113 10.19 22.40 -26.86
N GLU A 114 11.36 21.97 -27.35
CA GLU A 114 12.23 20.99 -26.67
C GLU A 114 12.74 21.44 -25.27
N LYS A 115 12.66 22.72 -24.94
CA LYS A 115 13.19 23.23 -23.66
C LYS A 115 12.20 23.22 -22.50
N SER A 116 10.90 23.08 -22.74
CA SER A 116 9.90 23.16 -21.68
C SER A 116 9.51 21.81 -21.10
N GLU A 117 9.57 20.72 -21.88
CA GLU A 117 9.14 19.41 -21.43
C GLU A 117 10.20 18.62 -20.64
N LEU A 118 11.49 18.86 -20.89
CA LEU A 118 12.59 18.30 -20.12
C LEU A 118 12.69 18.82 -18.67
N SER A 119 12.05 19.95 -18.37
CA SER A 119 12.03 20.53 -17.02
C SER A 119 11.00 19.87 -16.09
N ASP A 120 10.06 19.10 -16.62
CA ASP A 120 8.97 18.48 -15.85
C ASP A 120 9.32 17.08 -15.32
N TYR A 121 10.42 16.50 -15.80
CA TYR A 121 10.98 15.27 -15.28
C TYR A 121 11.88 15.58 -14.07
N GLY A 122 11.35 15.32 -12.87
CA GLY A 122 12.15 15.32 -11.64
C GLY A 122 12.01 16.54 -10.76
N ASP A 123 10.86 17.24 -10.73
CA ASP A 123 10.57 18.18 -9.65
C ASP A 123 10.13 17.43 -8.39
N PRO A 124 11.03 17.26 -7.40
CA PRO A 124 10.72 16.56 -6.16
C PRO A 124 9.58 17.22 -5.38
N HIS A 125 9.33 18.50 -5.58
CA HIS A 125 8.21 19.22 -4.97
C HIS A 125 6.87 18.82 -5.59
N ARG A 126 6.83 18.51 -6.89
CA ARG A 126 5.60 18.08 -7.59
C ARG A 126 5.15 16.71 -7.12
N ASP A 127 6.06 15.76 -6.99
CA ASP A 127 5.73 14.40 -6.59
C ASP A 127 5.42 14.29 -5.09
N ALA A 128 6.10 15.08 -4.26
CA ALA A 128 5.72 15.26 -2.87
C ALA A 128 4.30 15.84 -2.74
N ARG A 129 3.93 16.80 -3.59
CA ARG A 129 2.59 17.39 -3.61
C ARG A 129 1.53 16.39 -4.04
N LYS A 130 1.78 15.62 -5.10
CA LYS A 130 0.88 14.55 -5.55
C LYS A 130 0.69 13.49 -4.46
N SER A 131 1.78 13.12 -3.78
CA SER A 131 1.75 12.21 -2.64
C SER A 131 0.90 12.76 -1.51
N PHE A 132 1.05 14.04 -1.18
CA PHE A 132 0.25 14.73 -0.18
C PHE A 132 -1.24 14.73 -0.53
N GLU A 133 -1.61 15.10 -1.75
CA GLU A 133 -3.00 15.10 -2.23
C GLU A 133 -3.61 13.71 -2.20
N LYS A 134 -2.84 12.68 -2.57
CA LYS A 134 -3.28 11.29 -2.52
C LYS A 134 -3.48 10.82 -1.08
N LEU A 135 -2.59 11.15 -0.17
CA LEU A 135 -2.73 10.87 1.26
C LEU A 135 -3.99 11.51 1.83
N LEU A 136 -4.26 12.78 1.52
CA LEU A 136 -5.48 13.47 1.93
C LEU A 136 -6.75 12.78 1.41
N SER A 137 -6.75 12.40 0.14
CA SER A 137 -7.87 11.69 -0.48
C SER A 137 -8.15 10.36 0.25
N LYS A 138 -7.13 9.60 0.52
CA LYS A 138 -7.25 8.31 1.21
C LYS A 138 -7.65 8.46 2.67
N PHE A 139 -7.15 9.49 3.32
CA PHE A 139 -7.53 9.80 4.68
C PHE A 139 -9.04 10.05 4.83
N SER A 140 -9.68 10.69 3.86
CA SER A 140 -11.13 10.92 3.87
C SER A 140 -11.93 9.61 3.87
N GLN A 141 -11.37 8.50 3.38
CA GLN A 141 -12.02 7.19 3.30
C GLN A 141 -11.99 6.43 4.63
N VAL A 142 -11.00 6.67 5.47
CA VAL A 142 -10.89 5.98 6.77
C VAL A 142 -11.81 6.56 7.86
N GLY A 143 -12.33 7.77 7.66
CA GLY A 143 -13.28 8.43 8.56
C GLY A 143 -12.70 8.63 9.96
N ASP A 144 -13.47 8.27 11.01
CA ASP A 144 -13.11 8.49 12.42
C ASP A 144 -12.27 7.38 13.04
N LYS A 145 -11.80 6.41 12.27
CA LYS A 145 -11.06 5.25 12.77
C LYS A 145 -9.56 5.53 12.89
N GLN A 146 -8.93 4.93 13.89
CA GLN A 146 -7.47 4.83 13.88
C GLN A 146 -7.02 4.10 12.63
N SER A 147 -6.09 4.67 11.89
CA SER A 147 -5.78 4.22 10.54
C SER A 147 -4.30 4.22 10.22
N ILE A 148 -3.96 3.37 9.28
CA ILE A 148 -2.69 3.31 8.60
C ILE A 148 -2.98 3.55 7.12
N ILE A 149 -2.21 4.40 6.46
CA ILE A 149 -2.23 4.47 4.99
C ILE A 149 -1.01 3.72 4.49
N ALA A 150 -1.25 2.71 3.65
CA ALA A 150 -0.21 1.89 3.04
C ALA A 150 -0.08 2.23 1.56
N ILE A 151 1.07 2.73 1.15
CA ILE A 151 1.39 3.08 -0.23
C ILE A 151 2.19 1.96 -0.85
N TRP A 152 1.65 1.36 -1.91
CA TRP A 152 2.38 0.46 -2.78
C TRP A 152 2.90 1.22 -3.98
N ASN A 153 4.20 1.29 -4.15
CA ASN A 153 4.80 1.95 -5.28
C ASN A 153 5.33 0.93 -6.30
N ASP A 154 4.82 1.00 -7.53
CA ASP A 154 5.29 0.19 -8.65
C ASP A 154 6.21 0.98 -9.57
N ASP A 155 6.31 2.28 -9.33
CA ASP A 155 7.04 3.21 -10.18
C ASP A 155 8.32 3.72 -9.52
N GLY A 156 9.41 3.82 -10.29
CA GLY A 156 10.69 4.28 -9.81
C GLY A 156 10.78 5.77 -9.48
N ASP A 157 9.75 6.54 -9.78
CA ASP A 157 9.81 8.00 -9.70
C ASP A 157 9.40 8.58 -8.33
N LEU A 158 8.68 7.82 -7.49
CA LEU A 158 8.36 8.26 -6.14
C LEU A 158 9.40 7.73 -5.15
N GLU A 159 10.19 8.62 -4.59
CA GLU A 159 11.22 8.28 -3.62
C GLU A 159 10.73 8.40 -2.17
N GLU A 160 11.44 7.74 -1.26
CA GLU A 160 11.19 7.82 0.18
C GLU A 160 11.17 9.27 0.69
N GLY A 161 12.08 10.11 0.19
CA GLY A 161 12.21 11.51 0.56
C GLY A 161 10.97 12.35 0.27
N GLU A 162 10.29 12.06 -0.83
CA GLU A 162 9.06 12.74 -1.25
C GLU A 162 7.88 12.34 -0.38
N VAL A 163 7.74 11.05 -0.08
CA VAL A 163 6.72 10.56 0.85
C VAL A 163 6.94 11.15 2.24
N LYS A 164 8.18 11.20 2.71
CA LYS A 164 8.55 11.83 3.97
C LYS A 164 8.18 13.32 4.00
N THR A 165 8.44 14.03 2.91
CA THR A 165 8.07 15.45 2.76
C THR A 165 6.56 15.63 2.83
N ALA A 166 5.80 14.78 2.14
CA ALA A 166 4.34 14.81 2.18
C ALA A 166 3.78 14.52 3.59
N VAL A 167 4.33 13.54 4.30
CA VAL A 167 3.94 13.22 5.68
C VAL A 167 4.27 14.38 6.63
N ASN A 168 5.44 15.00 6.49
CA ASN A 168 5.80 16.17 7.29
C ASN A 168 4.85 17.34 7.04
N ALA A 169 4.43 17.57 5.80
CA ALA A 169 3.45 18.60 5.46
C ALA A 169 2.10 18.32 6.14
N LEU A 170 1.63 17.05 6.12
CA LEU A 170 0.42 16.64 6.86
C LEU A 170 0.52 16.94 8.36
N CYS A 171 1.66 16.60 8.98
CA CYS A 171 1.89 16.88 10.39
C CYS A 171 1.85 18.38 10.69
N ASN A 172 2.51 19.19 9.87
CA ASN A 172 2.54 20.65 10.03
C ASN A 172 1.15 21.28 9.89
N ASP A 173 0.36 20.82 8.93
CA ASP A 173 -1.01 21.32 8.73
C ASP A 173 -1.94 20.91 9.88
N ALA A 174 -1.71 19.73 10.44
CA ALA A 174 -2.42 19.26 11.62
C ALA A 174 -2.06 20.09 12.87
N GLU A 175 -0.77 20.40 13.09
CA GLU A 175 -0.31 21.25 14.19
C GLU A 175 -0.86 22.68 14.10
N ARG A 176 -1.06 23.18 12.88
CA ARG A 176 -1.68 24.48 12.62
C ARG A 176 -3.20 24.48 12.75
N GLY A 177 -3.82 23.32 13.02
CA GLY A 177 -5.26 23.16 13.10
C GLY A 177 -5.99 23.24 11.75
N ILE A 178 -5.27 23.24 10.62
CA ILE A 178 -5.82 23.20 9.26
C ILE A 178 -6.46 21.85 8.98
N LEU A 179 -5.86 20.78 9.51
CA LEU A 179 -6.34 19.41 9.37
C LEU A 179 -6.64 18.81 10.76
N SER A 180 -7.85 18.35 10.97
CA SER A 180 -8.23 17.60 12.21
C SER A 180 -7.75 16.13 12.18
N LEU A 181 -6.82 15.81 11.32
CA LEU A 181 -6.52 14.47 10.81
C LEU A 181 -5.61 13.64 11.69
N HIS A 182 -4.65 14.27 12.37
CA HIS A 182 -3.50 13.57 12.92
C HIS A 182 -3.81 12.69 14.13
N ARG A 183 -4.93 12.88 14.79
CA ARG A 183 -5.34 12.02 15.92
C ARG A 183 -5.71 10.60 15.51
N ARG A 184 -5.96 10.37 14.23
CA ARG A 184 -6.49 9.11 13.69
C ARG A 184 -5.55 8.39 12.77
N LEU A 185 -4.72 9.13 12.02
CA LEU A 185 -3.70 8.55 11.19
C LEU A 185 -2.46 8.26 12.04
N LEU A 186 -2.18 6.98 12.27
CA LEU A 186 -1.08 6.54 13.11
C LEU A 186 0.24 6.60 12.37
N LEU A 187 0.25 6.09 11.14
CA LEU A 187 1.46 6.03 10.31
C LEU A 187 1.13 5.89 8.83
N VAL A 188 2.10 6.23 8.01
CA VAL A 188 2.14 5.92 6.58
C VAL A 188 3.19 4.84 6.37
N LEU A 189 2.79 3.74 5.73
CA LEU A 189 3.70 2.71 5.24
C LEU A 189 3.97 2.95 3.77
N TYR A 190 5.22 2.86 3.38
CA TYR A 190 5.61 3.03 2.00
C TYR A 190 6.47 1.86 1.52
N GLY A 191 6.01 1.19 0.48
CA GLY A 191 6.78 0.13 -0.17
C GLY A 191 7.71 0.71 -1.22
N SER A 192 9.01 0.45 -1.06
CA SER A 192 10.10 0.98 -1.91
C SER A 192 9.86 0.76 -3.41
N PRO A 193 10.18 1.73 -4.28
CA PRO A 193 9.94 1.66 -5.72
C PRO A 193 10.90 0.74 -6.46
N TRP A 194 12.13 0.62 -5.96
CA TRP A 194 13.29 0.20 -6.73
C TRP A 194 13.31 -1.27 -7.14
N VAL A 195 12.29 -2.04 -6.78
CA VAL A 195 12.31 -3.45 -7.07
C VAL A 195 11.00 -3.89 -7.69
N ARG A 196 11.06 -4.22 -8.96
CA ARG A 196 9.94 -4.82 -9.71
C ARG A 196 9.50 -6.17 -9.13
N THR A 197 10.30 -6.77 -8.25
CA THR A 197 10.00 -8.03 -7.60
C THR A 197 9.78 -7.81 -6.11
N ILE A 198 8.80 -8.49 -5.54
CA ILE A 198 8.49 -8.50 -4.08
C ILE A 198 9.73 -8.88 -3.25
N ASP A 199 10.70 -9.55 -3.86
CA ASP A 199 11.84 -10.18 -3.21
C ASP A 199 12.74 -9.21 -2.43
N HIS A 200 12.89 -7.99 -2.90
CA HIS A 200 13.78 -7.00 -2.30
C HIS A 200 13.06 -5.73 -1.84
N LYS A 201 11.75 -5.66 -2.04
CA LYS A 201 10.96 -4.49 -1.66
C LYS A 201 11.02 -4.29 -0.15
N GLN A 202 11.43 -3.11 0.27
CA GLN A 202 11.47 -2.70 1.68
C GLN A 202 10.23 -1.87 2.03
N LEU A 203 9.88 -1.89 3.30
CA LEU A 203 8.85 -1.02 3.85
C LEU A 203 9.51 0.07 4.67
N TYR A 204 9.15 1.31 4.38
CA TYR A 204 9.49 2.47 5.19
C TYR A 204 8.28 2.88 5.99
N CYS A 205 8.51 3.29 7.22
CA CYS A 205 7.47 3.66 8.14
C CYS A 205 7.61 5.11 8.57
N PHE A 206 6.60 5.92 8.26
CA PHE A 206 6.54 7.32 8.65
C PHE A 206 5.47 7.51 9.73
N PRO A 207 5.85 7.48 11.02
CA PRO A 207 4.90 7.69 12.11
C PRO A 207 4.47 9.15 12.16
N LEU A 208 3.17 9.36 12.35
CA LEU A 208 2.68 10.69 12.68
C LEU A 208 2.81 10.85 14.20
N ARG A 209 3.63 11.79 14.62
CA ARG A 209 3.88 12.05 16.04
C ARG A 209 2.58 12.49 16.71
N HIS A 210 2.08 11.67 17.61
CA HIS A 210 0.96 12.02 18.46
C HIS A 210 1.30 11.72 19.90
N PRO A 211 1.18 12.70 20.81
CA PRO A 211 1.51 12.51 22.24
C PRO A 211 0.67 11.43 22.92
N ASP A 212 -0.55 11.17 22.41
CA ASP A 212 -1.48 10.21 23.00
C ASP A 212 -1.25 8.76 22.51
N HIS A 213 -0.29 8.52 21.60
CA HIS A 213 -0.01 7.20 21.05
C HIS A 213 1.49 6.85 21.10
N PRO A 214 2.07 6.66 22.30
CA PRO A 214 3.48 6.33 22.46
C PRO A 214 3.86 4.97 21.85
N ASP A 215 2.89 4.06 21.69
CA ASP A 215 3.13 2.71 21.15
C ASP A 215 3.38 2.67 19.63
N GLN A 216 3.15 3.78 18.91
CA GLN A 216 3.45 3.89 17.48
C GLN A 216 4.92 3.60 17.17
N ILE A 217 5.84 3.97 18.06
CA ILE A 217 7.29 3.82 17.89
C ILE A 217 7.71 2.34 17.87
N THR A 218 7.02 1.49 18.63
CA THR A 218 7.30 0.06 18.65
C THR A 218 6.96 -0.60 17.32
N TRP A 219 5.85 -0.24 16.71
CA TRP A 219 5.42 -0.79 15.43
C TRP A 219 6.33 -0.37 14.28
N GLN A 220 6.81 0.88 14.26
CA GLN A 220 7.72 1.37 13.25
C GLN A 220 8.93 0.45 13.07
N ARG A 221 9.62 0.14 14.16
CA ARG A 221 10.82 -0.71 14.14
C ARG A 221 10.56 -2.12 13.62
N GLU A 222 9.34 -2.63 13.79
CA GLU A 222 8.96 -3.94 13.31
C GLU A 222 8.75 -3.95 11.78
N PHE A 223 8.18 -2.89 11.21
CA PHE A 223 7.96 -2.78 9.77
C PHE A 223 9.24 -2.60 8.95
N GLU A 224 10.26 -2.01 9.53
CA GLU A 224 11.54 -1.75 8.84
C GLU A 224 12.56 -2.89 8.98
N ARG A 225 12.19 -3.95 9.72
CA ARG A 225 13.13 -5.02 10.08
C ARG A 225 13.38 -6.03 8.97
N PHE A 226 12.41 -6.22 8.08
CA PHE A 226 12.42 -7.27 7.08
C PHE A 226 11.94 -6.76 5.73
N THR A 227 12.33 -7.44 4.65
CA THR A 227 11.75 -7.22 3.33
C THR A 227 10.30 -7.70 3.28
N VAL A 228 9.54 -7.21 2.29
CA VAL A 228 8.16 -7.64 2.05
C VAL A 228 8.09 -9.17 1.89
N ARG A 229 9.04 -9.76 1.16
CA ARG A 229 9.12 -11.22 0.97
C ARG A 229 9.27 -11.96 2.29
N GLU A 230 10.16 -11.49 3.17
CA GLU A 230 10.38 -12.13 4.47
C GLU A 230 9.13 -12.08 5.35
N TYR A 231 8.38 -10.97 5.33
CA TYR A 231 7.08 -10.90 6.02
C TYR A 231 6.08 -11.91 5.46
N ILE A 232 5.99 -12.02 4.14
CA ILE A 232 5.11 -12.99 3.48
C ILE A 232 5.52 -14.43 3.86
N GLN A 233 6.80 -14.75 3.82
CA GLN A 233 7.29 -16.08 4.22
C GLN A 233 6.92 -16.41 5.66
N ARG A 234 7.04 -15.45 6.58
CA ARG A 234 6.61 -15.61 7.97
C ARG A 234 5.10 -15.85 8.09
N ALA A 235 4.29 -15.14 7.28
CA ALA A 235 2.85 -15.37 7.24
C ALA A 235 2.49 -16.77 6.76
N LEU A 236 3.26 -17.32 5.80
CA LEU A 236 3.04 -18.66 5.25
C LEU A 236 3.51 -19.78 6.20
N THR A 237 4.56 -19.53 6.99
CA THR A 237 5.14 -20.55 7.89
C THR A 237 4.43 -20.66 9.23
N LYS A 238 3.81 -19.60 9.72
CA LYS A 238 3.07 -19.59 11.00
C LYS A 238 1.86 -20.57 11.04
N GLN A 239 1.51 -21.18 9.92
CA GLN A 239 0.43 -22.17 9.86
C GLN A 239 0.81 -23.59 10.31
N THR A 240 2.10 -23.90 10.42
CA THR A 240 2.57 -25.27 10.66
C THR A 240 2.80 -25.61 12.14
N GLY A 241 2.49 -24.71 13.04
CA GLY A 241 2.64 -24.93 14.47
C GLY A 241 1.60 -24.20 15.28
N GLU A 242 0.50 -24.90 15.54
CA GLU A 242 -0.32 -24.83 16.76
C GLU A 242 -1.74 -25.22 16.43
N GLY A 243 -2.00 -26.52 16.57
CA GLY A 243 -3.30 -27.10 16.91
C GLY A 243 -3.24 -27.46 18.39
#